data_240563e987f4fd03a0389eff830cb1dd
#
_entry.id   240563e987f4fd03a0389eff830cb1dd
#
_cell.length_a   1.000
_cell.length_b   1.000
_cell.length_c   1.000
_cell.angle_alpha   90.00
_cell.angle_beta   90.00
_cell.angle_gamma   90.00
#
_symmetry.space_group_name_H-M   'P 1'
#
loop_
_entity.id
_entity.type
_entity.pdbx_description
1 polymer ?
#
loop_
_entity_poly.entity_id
_entity_poly.type
_entity_poly.pdbx_seq_one_letter_code
_entity_poly.pdbx_strand_id
1 'polypeptide(L)' 'MKGILKNIVGTIAPTLGTALGGPMGGMAANMIADVLGVPNTPKAIEKAVQEATPEQMLELKKAE' A
#
# COMPACT_ATOMS: atom_id res chain seq x y z
N MET A 1 9.26 -4.77 -2.75
CA MET A 1 8.59 -3.54 -3.01
C MET A 1 9.58 -2.43 -3.09
N LYS A 2 9.41 -1.59 -4.06
CA LYS A 2 10.42 -0.61 -4.38
C LYS A 2 9.99 0.78 -3.95
N GLY A 3 10.88 1.76 -4.15
CA GLY A 3 10.62 3.12 -3.73
C GLY A 3 9.38 3.74 -4.34
N ILE A 4 9.00 3.34 -5.55
CA ILE A 4 7.80 3.86 -6.18
C ILE A 4 6.57 3.55 -5.35
N LEU A 5 6.42 2.30 -4.93
CA LEU A 5 5.28 1.88 -4.12
C LEU A 5 5.27 2.60 -2.78
N LYS A 6 6.43 2.67 -2.13
CA LYS A 6 6.56 3.38 -0.87
C LYS A 6 6.18 4.85 -1.01
N ASN A 7 6.60 5.49 -2.10
CA ASN A 7 6.30 6.89 -2.32
C ASN A 7 4.81 7.13 -2.55
N ILE A 8 4.18 6.30 -3.38
CA ILE A 8 2.75 6.44 -3.66
C ILE A 8 1.93 6.23 -2.39
N VAL A 9 2.19 5.14 -1.69
CA VAL A 9 1.46 4.82 -0.46
C VAL A 9 1.75 5.87 0.61
N GLY A 10 2.99 6.34 0.69
CA GLY A 10 3.36 7.37 1.67
C GLY A 10 2.66 8.70 1.45
N THR A 11 2.28 9.00 0.22
CA THR A 11 1.52 10.20 -0.09
C THR A 11 0.08 10.10 0.42
N ILE A 12 -0.50 8.90 0.29
CA ILE A 12 -1.89 8.64 0.66
C ILE A 12 -2.01 8.31 2.15
N ALA A 13 -1.13 7.45 2.63
CA ALA A 13 -1.14 6.93 3.99
C ALA A 13 0.31 6.91 4.52
N PRO A 14 0.75 8.01 5.12
CA PRO A 14 2.16 8.14 5.55
C PRO A 14 2.63 7.04 6.48
N THR A 15 1.79 6.59 7.39
CA THR A 15 2.16 5.54 8.33
C THR A 15 2.42 4.23 7.60
N LEU A 16 1.56 3.87 6.65
CA LEU A 16 1.75 2.67 5.85
C LEU A 16 2.98 2.78 4.96
N GLY A 17 3.21 3.95 4.38
CA GLY A 17 4.39 4.17 3.56
C GLY A 17 5.67 3.99 4.35
N THR A 18 5.72 4.51 5.56
CA THR A 18 6.87 4.35 6.45
C THR A 18 7.05 2.89 6.83
N ALA A 19 5.96 2.19 7.14
CA ALA A 19 6.01 0.78 7.51
C ALA A 19 6.52 -0.08 6.37
N LEU A 20 6.17 0.24 5.13
CA LEU A 20 6.66 -0.49 3.97
C LEU A 20 8.19 -0.46 3.86
N GLY A 21 8.80 0.63 4.28
CA GLY A 21 10.25 0.76 4.23
C GLY A 21 10.97 0.24 5.46
N GLY A 22 10.24 -0.29 6.46
CA GLY A 22 10.80 -0.72 7.72
C GLY A 22 10.61 -2.21 8.00
N PRO A 23 10.88 -2.64 9.25
CA PRO A 23 10.73 -4.05 9.64
C PRO A 23 9.32 -4.58 9.50
N MET A 24 8.32 -3.71 9.52
CA MET A 24 6.92 -4.09 9.42
C MET A 24 6.41 -4.11 7.98
N GLY A 25 7.33 -4.04 7.01
CA GLY A 25 6.96 -3.96 5.60
C GLY A 25 6.04 -5.09 5.14
N GLY A 26 6.28 -6.31 5.61
CA GLY A 26 5.43 -7.45 5.25
C GLY A 26 4.00 -7.29 5.73
N MET A 27 3.82 -6.81 6.95
CA MET A 27 2.48 -6.58 7.50
C MET A 27 1.76 -5.44 6.77
N ALA A 28 2.49 -4.37 6.48
CA ALA A 28 1.91 -3.25 5.74
C ALA A 28 1.49 -3.69 4.35
N ALA A 29 2.31 -4.48 3.68
CA ALA A 29 1.99 -5.00 2.35
C ALA A 29 0.75 -5.87 2.39
N ASN A 30 0.62 -6.73 3.41
CA ASN A 30 -0.54 -7.59 3.56
C ASN A 30 -1.82 -6.76 3.76
N MET A 31 -1.74 -5.74 4.58
CA MET A 31 -2.87 -4.85 4.83
C MET A 31 -3.31 -4.13 3.55
N ILE A 32 -2.34 -3.63 2.78
CA ILE A 32 -2.63 -2.95 1.53
C ILE A 32 -3.29 -3.92 0.53
N ALA A 33 -2.76 -5.14 0.43
CA ALA A 33 -3.33 -6.15 -0.45
C ALA A 33 -4.77 -6.48 -0.06
N ASP A 34 -5.04 -6.58 1.25
CA ASP A 34 -6.39 -6.83 1.75
C ASP A 34 -7.35 -5.72 1.36
N VAL A 35 -6.96 -4.47 1.59
CA VAL A 35 -7.79 -3.31 1.30
C VAL A 35 -8.09 -3.23 -0.19
N LEU A 36 -7.09 -3.49 -1.03
CA LEU A 36 -7.24 -3.40 -2.48
C LEU A 36 -7.81 -4.66 -3.10
N GLY A 37 -7.91 -5.76 -2.33
CA GLY A 37 -8.49 -6.99 -2.81
C GLY A 37 -7.62 -7.71 -3.84
N VAL A 38 -6.30 -7.65 -3.68
CA VAL A 38 -5.36 -8.28 -4.62
C VAL A 38 -4.43 -9.23 -3.87
N PRO A 39 -3.76 -10.14 -4.60
CA PRO A 39 -2.77 -11.04 -3.98
C PRO A 39 -1.64 -10.24 -3.33
N ASN A 40 -1.09 -10.78 -2.25
CA ASN A 40 0.01 -10.14 -1.55
C ASN A 40 1.33 -10.45 -2.26
N THR A 41 1.50 -9.91 -3.44
CA THR A 41 2.76 -9.97 -4.19
C THR A 41 3.15 -8.55 -4.57
N PRO A 42 4.45 -8.26 -4.65
CA PRO A 42 4.89 -6.89 -4.97
C PRO A 42 4.30 -6.37 -6.27
N LYS A 43 4.24 -7.22 -7.28
CA LYS A 43 3.76 -6.80 -8.59
C LYS A 43 2.26 -6.48 -8.57
N ALA A 44 1.47 -7.33 -7.93
CA ALA A 44 0.03 -7.13 -7.84
C ALA A 44 -0.31 -5.88 -7.02
N ILE A 45 0.38 -5.68 -5.91
CA ILE A 45 0.17 -4.52 -5.05
C ILE A 45 0.57 -3.24 -5.77
N GLU A 46 1.72 -3.25 -6.44
CA GLU A 46 2.19 -2.08 -7.16
C GLU A 46 1.20 -1.66 -8.23
N LYS A 47 0.73 -2.62 -9.03
CA LYS A 47 -0.25 -2.34 -10.06
C LYS A 47 -1.56 -1.81 -9.46
N ALA A 48 -2.04 -2.44 -8.39
CA ALA A 48 -3.28 -2.04 -7.75
C ALA A 48 -3.19 -0.62 -7.19
N VAL A 49 -2.06 -0.27 -6.59
CA VAL A 49 -1.87 1.07 -6.04
C VAL A 49 -1.83 2.11 -7.15
N GLN A 50 -1.18 1.79 -8.27
CA GLN A 50 -1.13 2.72 -9.40
C GLN A 50 -2.50 2.94 -10.03
N GLU A 51 -3.37 1.94 -9.96
CA GLU A 51 -4.70 2.01 -10.56
C GLU A 51 -5.79 2.25 -9.52
N ALA A 52 -5.42 2.55 -8.30
CA ALA A 52 -6.38 2.71 -7.21
C ALA A 52 -7.35 3.88 -7.47
N THR A 53 -8.61 3.62 -7.17
CA THR A 53 -9.62 4.67 -7.23
C THR A 53 -9.51 5.57 -6.01
N PRO A 54 -10.12 6.79 -6.07
CA PRO A 54 -10.14 7.65 -4.89
C PRO A 54 -10.75 6.98 -3.66
N GLU A 55 -11.74 6.11 -3.86
CA GLU A 55 -12.34 5.38 -2.75
C GLU A 55 -11.36 4.40 -2.12
N GLN A 56 -10.59 3.69 -2.94
CA GLN A 56 -9.56 2.79 -2.44
C GLN A 56 -8.46 3.54 -1.71
N MET A 57 -8.07 4.70 -2.22
CA MET A 57 -7.09 5.54 -1.55
C MET A 57 -7.57 5.99 -0.18
N LEU A 58 -8.85 6.33 -0.08
CA LEU A 58 -9.44 6.72 1.19
C LEU A 58 -9.46 5.55 2.17
N GLU A 59 -9.74 4.34 1.68
CA GLU A 59 -9.71 3.14 2.52
C GLU A 59 -8.31 2.85 3.05
N LEU A 60 -7.29 3.04 2.22
CA LEU A 60 -5.91 2.89 2.68
C LEU A 60 -5.59 3.89 3.79
N LYS A 61 -6.05 5.12 3.64
CA LYS A 61 -5.84 6.14 4.65
C LYS A 61 -6.53 5.78 5.96
N LYS A 62 -7.72 5.24 5.89
CA LYS A 62 -8.46 4.82 7.08
C LYS A 62 -7.81 3.62 7.76
N ALA A 63 -7.10 2.81 7.01
CA ALA A 63 -6.47 1.60 7.53
C ALA A 63 -5.17 1.86 8.27
N GLU A 64 -4.59 3.05 8.14
CA GLU A 64 -3.31 3.29 8.80
C GLU A 64 -3.42 3.39 10.33
#